data_d0a8097285895d1aa9e866ffe0029035
#
_entry.id   d0a8097285895d1aa9e866ffe0029035
#
_cell.length_a   1.000
_cell.length_b   1.000
_cell.length_c   1.000
_cell.angle_alpha   90.00
_cell.angle_beta   90.00
_cell.angle_gamma   90.00
#
_symmetry.space_group_name_H-M   'P 1'
#
loop_
_entity.id
_entity.type
_entity.pdbx_description
1 polymer ?
#
loop_
_entity_poly.entity_id
_entity_poly.type
_entity_poly.pdbx_seq_one_letter_code
_entity_poly.pdbx_strand_id
1 'polypeptide(L)'
;VSGVAVMVETATDNKNRTVAEVRHLFTKHGGSLGESGSVSFMFDRLGVITLNKEKYADEDTVMNLALEAGADDVKDDDDIWSIHTAIEDFNAVRDSLEKQGVEMESAQLAFVPKNYIAVDKEAAEKLIRFNDALEDLDDVQNVYFNFDLPDDFEG
;
A
#
# COMPACT_ATOMS: atom_id res chain seq x y z
N VAL A 1 2.33 -17.64 1.07
CA VAL A 1 3.52 -17.89 1.86
C VAL A 1 3.32 -17.31 3.27
N SER A 2 3.50 -18.10 4.30
CA SER A 2 3.39 -17.69 5.70
C SER A 2 2.05 -17.05 6.10
N GLY A 3 0.99 -17.34 5.37
CA GLY A 3 -0.34 -16.79 5.65
C GLY A 3 -0.53 -15.33 5.25
N VAL A 4 0.41 -14.78 4.48
CA VAL A 4 0.33 -13.38 4.02
C VAL A 4 -0.78 -13.22 3.00
N ALA A 5 -1.61 -12.18 3.20
CA ALA A 5 -2.66 -11.83 2.26
C ALA A 5 -2.11 -10.84 1.22
N VAL A 6 -2.55 -11.01 -0.02
CA VAL A 6 -2.12 -10.18 -1.14
C VAL A 6 -3.35 -9.68 -1.89
N MET A 7 -3.42 -8.37 -2.09
CA MET A 7 -4.44 -7.77 -2.95
C MET A 7 -3.78 -7.23 -4.21
N VAL A 8 -4.34 -7.58 -5.36
CA VAL A 8 -3.83 -7.13 -6.66
C VAL A 8 -4.91 -6.28 -7.34
N GLU A 9 -4.56 -5.04 -7.62
CA GLU A 9 -5.44 -4.11 -8.31
C GLU A 9 -5.09 -4.09 -9.78
N THR A 10 -6.07 -4.40 -10.63
CA THR A 10 -5.85 -4.50 -12.07
C THR A 10 -6.77 -3.58 -12.86
N ALA A 11 -6.29 -3.17 -14.04
CA ALA A 11 -7.13 -2.50 -15.03
C ALA A 11 -6.90 -3.23 -16.36
N THR A 12 -7.96 -3.83 -16.88
CA THR A 12 -7.82 -4.68 -18.07
C THR A 12 -9.08 -4.64 -18.92
N ASP A 13 -8.91 -4.79 -20.24
CA ASP A 13 -9.98 -5.02 -21.20
C ASP A 13 -10.22 -6.52 -21.44
N ASN A 14 -9.42 -7.38 -20.82
CA ASN A 14 -9.58 -8.84 -20.90
C ASN A 14 -9.40 -9.48 -19.51
N LYS A 15 -10.47 -9.48 -18.75
CA LYS A 15 -10.48 -9.98 -17.37
C LYS A 15 -10.04 -11.44 -17.26
N ASN A 16 -10.47 -12.29 -18.19
CA ASN A 16 -10.13 -13.72 -18.16
C ASN A 16 -8.64 -13.95 -18.34
N ARG A 17 -8.00 -13.20 -19.24
CA ARG A 17 -6.56 -13.29 -19.46
C ARG A 17 -5.81 -12.83 -18.20
N THR A 18 -6.20 -11.68 -17.65
CA THR A 18 -5.53 -11.11 -16.47
C THR A 18 -5.64 -12.04 -15.27
N VAL A 19 -6.83 -12.59 -15.02
CA VAL A 19 -7.05 -13.54 -13.91
C VAL A 19 -6.18 -14.78 -14.09
N ALA A 20 -6.10 -15.30 -15.31
CA ALA A 20 -5.28 -16.49 -15.60
C ALA A 20 -3.79 -16.22 -15.36
N GLU A 21 -3.28 -15.06 -15.79
CA GLU A 21 -1.89 -14.67 -15.58
C GLU A 21 -1.57 -14.48 -14.09
N VAL A 22 -2.43 -13.81 -13.35
CA VAL A 22 -2.26 -13.60 -11.91
C VAL A 22 -2.32 -14.93 -11.17
N ARG A 23 -3.29 -15.79 -11.50
CA ARG A 23 -3.41 -17.11 -10.87
C ARG A 23 -2.17 -17.96 -11.10
N HIS A 24 -1.61 -17.92 -12.30
CA HIS A 24 -0.38 -18.65 -12.63
C HIS A 24 0.77 -18.22 -11.71
N LEU A 25 0.94 -16.90 -11.51
CA LEU A 25 1.99 -16.40 -10.65
C LEU A 25 1.76 -16.78 -9.19
N PHE A 26 0.53 -16.72 -8.70
CA PHE A 26 0.21 -17.17 -7.36
C PHE A 26 0.60 -18.63 -7.14
N THR A 27 0.23 -19.50 -8.07
CA THR A 27 0.55 -20.93 -7.99
C THR A 27 2.06 -21.15 -8.06
N LYS A 28 2.74 -20.46 -8.96
CA LYS A 28 4.19 -20.59 -9.14
C LYS A 28 4.97 -20.19 -7.88
N HIS A 29 4.46 -19.24 -7.13
CA HIS A 29 5.11 -18.71 -5.91
C HIS A 29 4.54 -19.30 -4.61
N GLY A 30 3.81 -20.41 -4.70
CA GLY A 30 3.35 -21.15 -3.52
C GLY A 30 2.08 -20.62 -2.88
N GLY A 31 1.34 -19.76 -3.57
CA GLY A 31 0.08 -19.23 -3.09
C GLY A 31 -1.11 -19.77 -3.85
N SER A 32 -2.28 -19.25 -3.56
CA SER A 32 -3.51 -19.55 -4.30
C SER A 32 -4.34 -18.28 -4.45
N LEU A 33 -4.95 -18.14 -5.63
CA LEU A 33 -5.84 -17.02 -5.90
C LEU A 33 -7.25 -17.36 -5.42
N GLY A 34 -7.72 -16.59 -4.42
CA GLY A 34 -9.10 -16.71 -3.96
C GLY A 34 -10.05 -15.89 -4.79
N GLU A 35 -11.33 -16.00 -4.48
CA GLU A 35 -12.36 -15.19 -5.13
C GLU A 35 -12.20 -13.71 -4.75
N SER A 36 -12.76 -12.85 -5.59
CA SER A 36 -12.79 -11.41 -5.31
C SER A 36 -13.41 -11.15 -3.94
N GLY A 37 -12.71 -10.41 -3.11
CA GLY A 37 -13.15 -10.10 -1.77
C GLY A 37 -12.74 -11.08 -0.68
N SER A 38 -12.11 -12.23 -1.04
CA SER A 38 -11.74 -13.25 -0.06
C SER A 38 -10.74 -12.75 0.99
N VAL A 39 -9.90 -11.78 0.66
CA VAL A 39 -8.92 -11.19 1.59
C VAL A 39 -9.14 -9.69 1.81
N SER A 40 -10.11 -9.10 1.14
CA SER A 40 -10.34 -7.65 1.22
C SER A 40 -10.69 -7.18 2.63
N PHE A 41 -11.29 -8.03 3.46
CA PHE A 41 -11.60 -7.70 4.84
C PHE A 41 -10.35 -7.51 5.73
N MET A 42 -9.20 -7.95 5.26
CA MET A 42 -7.92 -7.79 5.97
C MET A 42 -7.27 -6.43 5.72
N PHE A 43 -7.85 -5.65 4.82
CA PHE A 43 -7.34 -4.32 4.43
C PHE A 43 -8.42 -3.26 4.60
N ASP A 44 -8.00 -2.05 4.95
CA ASP A 44 -8.87 -0.87 4.89
C ASP A 44 -8.53 -0.06 3.65
N ARG A 45 -9.53 0.42 2.94
CA ARG A 45 -9.30 1.33 1.83
C ARG A 45 -9.29 2.75 2.36
N LEU A 46 -8.15 3.41 2.25
CA LEU A 46 -7.93 4.74 2.81
C LEU A 46 -7.31 5.66 1.77
N GLY A 47 -7.43 6.96 2.01
CA GLY A 47 -6.59 7.93 1.33
C GLY A 47 -5.22 7.93 1.99
N VAL A 48 -4.16 7.88 1.19
CA VAL A 48 -2.79 7.90 1.68
C VAL A 48 -2.03 9.02 0.96
N ILE A 49 -1.54 9.96 1.75
CA ILE A 49 -0.74 11.08 1.25
C ILE A 49 0.64 10.96 1.90
N THR A 50 1.69 10.98 1.10
CA THR A 50 3.06 10.86 1.63
C THR A 50 3.84 12.14 1.50
N LEU A 51 4.62 12.45 2.53
CA LEU A 51 5.50 13.61 2.58
C LEU A 51 6.94 13.13 2.81
N ASN A 52 7.89 13.85 2.22
CA ASN A 52 9.31 13.54 2.37
C ASN A 52 9.80 14.09 3.72
N LYS A 53 10.38 13.23 4.57
CA LYS A 53 10.92 13.64 5.88
C LYS A 53 12.07 14.62 5.78
N GLU A 54 12.83 14.61 4.70
CA GLU A 54 13.91 15.59 4.53
C GLU A 54 13.38 17.00 4.40
N LYS A 55 12.20 17.16 3.79
CA LYS A 55 11.52 18.46 3.65
C LYS A 55 10.69 18.81 4.87
N TYR A 56 10.14 17.81 5.53
CA TYR A 56 9.22 17.98 6.67
C TYR A 56 9.75 17.17 7.85
N ALA A 57 10.87 17.62 8.42
CA ALA A 57 11.56 16.87 9.46
C ALA A 57 10.87 16.94 10.84
N ASP A 58 10.04 17.95 11.06
CA ASP A 58 9.36 18.16 12.36
C ASP A 58 8.05 17.42 12.39
N GLU A 59 7.96 16.38 13.22
CA GLU A 59 6.75 15.58 13.41
C GLU A 59 5.56 16.43 13.84
N ASP A 60 5.75 17.36 14.79
CA ASP A 60 4.68 18.19 15.28
C ASP A 60 4.08 19.08 14.18
N THR A 61 4.94 19.60 13.31
CA THR A 61 4.49 20.41 12.17
C THR A 61 3.62 19.58 11.23
N VAL A 62 4.07 18.34 10.90
CA VAL A 62 3.32 17.44 10.03
C VAL A 62 1.99 17.05 10.66
N MET A 63 1.99 16.72 11.95
CA MET A 63 0.76 16.38 12.67
C MET A 63 -0.25 17.54 12.64
N ASN A 64 0.21 18.77 12.88
CA ASN A 64 -0.66 19.92 12.85
C ASN A 64 -1.24 20.18 11.46
N LEU A 65 -0.42 20.08 10.41
CA LEU A 65 -0.88 20.25 9.03
C LEU A 65 -1.94 19.20 8.67
N ALA A 66 -1.70 17.95 9.05
CA ALA A 66 -2.61 16.85 8.75
C ALA A 66 -3.94 17.02 9.49
N LEU A 67 -3.89 17.34 10.78
CA LEU A 67 -5.09 17.52 11.59
C LEU A 67 -5.93 18.71 11.12
N GLU A 68 -5.30 19.82 10.77
CA GLU A 68 -6.00 21.00 10.24
C GLU A 68 -6.68 20.69 8.91
N ALA A 69 -6.08 19.80 8.11
CA ALA A 69 -6.64 19.40 6.83
C ALA A 69 -7.79 18.41 6.97
N GLY A 70 -7.95 17.78 8.13
CA GLY A 70 -9.02 16.80 8.39
C GLY A 70 -8.59 15.36 8.26
N ALA A 71 -7.29 15.08 8.29
CA ALA A 71 -6.78 13.71 8.24
C ALA A 71 -7.05 12.96 9.55
N ASP A 72 -7.15 11.63 9.47
CA ASP A 72 -7.42 10.79 10.63
C ASP A 72 -6.16 10.42 11.41
N ASP A 73 -5.01 10.24 10.71
CA ASP A 73 -3.79 9.77 11.35
C ASP A 73 -2.56 10.12 10.52
N VAL A 74 -1.41 10.12 11.18
CA VAL A 74 -0.10 10.27 10.53
C VAL A 74 0.81 9.16 11.03
N LYS A 75 1.40 8.42 10.11
CA LYS A 75 2.31 7.32 10.42
C LYS A 75 3.74 7.68 10.07
N ASP A 76 4.65 7.32 10.95
CA ASP A 76 6.09 7.41 10.69
C ASP A 76 6.50 6.18 9.89
N ASP A 77 6.89 6.38 8.65
CA ASP A 77 7.16 5.29 7.71
C ASP A 77 8.54 5.49 7.07
N ASP A 78 9.59 5.20 7.87
CA ASP A 78 11.00 5.33 7.50
C ASP A 78 11.36 6.72 6.99
N ASP A 79 11.48 6.90 5.68
CA ASP A 79 11.91 8.16 5.06
C ASP A 79 10.77 9.11 4.73
N ILE A 80 9.54 8.69 5.00
CA ILE A 80 8.35 9.47 4.67
C ILE A 80 7.35 9.52 5.82
N TRP A 81 6.48 10.52 5.79
CA TRP A 81 5.28 10.56 6.62
C TRP A 81 4.11 10.07 5.78
N SER A 82 3.33 9.12 6.31
CA SER A 82 2.10 8.67 5.66
C SER A 82 0.90 9.26 6.38
N ILE A 83 0.16 10.11 5.67
CA ILE A 83 -1.06 10.75 6.19
C ILE A 83 -2.24 9.91 5.72
N HIS A 84 -3.03 9.40 6.66
CA HIS A 84 -4.18 8.56 6.37
C HIS A 84 -5.49 9.32 6.52
N THR A 85 -6.38 9.18 5.57
CA THR A 85 -7.70 9.80 5.56
C THR A 85 -8.77 8.78 5.23
N ALA A 86 -10.02 9.07 5.63
CA ALA A 86 -11.16 8.32 5.10
C ALA A 86 -11.29 8.58 3.59
N ILE A 87 -11.86 7.62 2.85
CA ILE A 87 -12.02 7.74 1.39
C ILE A 87 -12.79 9.01 1.03
N GLU A 88 -13.88 9.26 1.71
CA GLU A 88 -14.75 10.41 1.46
C GLU A 88 -14.08 11.76 1.78
N ASP A 89 -13.07 11.77 2.64
CA ASP A 89 -12.35 12.98 3.04
C ASP A 89 -11.07 13.21 2.23
N PHE A 90 -10.64 12.23 1.44
CA PHE A 90 -9.36 12.26 0.76
C PHE A 90 -9.17 13.50 -0.11
N ASN A 91 -10.14 13.81 -0.96
CA ASN A 91 -10.04 14.97 -1.86
C ASN A 91 -9.95 16.28 -1.08
N ALA A 92 -10.75 16.43 -0.02
CA ALA A 92 -10.75 17.63 0.82
C ALA A 92 -9.41 17.81 1.53
N VAL A 93 -8.85 16.73 2.07
CA VAL A 93 -7.55 16.77 2.77
C VAL A 93 -6.44 17.12 1.78
N ARG A 94 -6.40 16.47 0.62
CA ARG A 94 -5.41 16.77 -0.41
C ARG A 94 -5.47 18.22 -0.85
N ASP A 95 -6.67 18.74 -1.13
CA ASP A 95 -6.85 20.13 -1.58
C ASP A 95 -6.43 21.11 -0.49
N SER A 96 -6.75 20.81 0.76
CA SER A 96 -6.36 21.65 1.90
C SER A 96 -4.84 21.74 2.03
N LEU A 97 -4.14 20.59 1.90
CA LEU A 97 -2.69 20.56 1.96
C LEU A 97 -2.06 21.32 0.79
N GLU A 98 -2.61 21.20 -0.42
CA GLU A 98 -2.14 21.96 -1.57
C GLU A 98 -2.28 23.46 -1.35
N LYS A 99 -3.40 23.92 -0.78
CA LYS A 99 -3.63 25.33 -0.49
C LYS A 99 -2.66 25.88 0.54
N GLN A 100 -2.18 25.03 1.44
CA GLN A 100 -1.19 25.41 2.44
C GLN A 100 0.24 25.36 1.90
N GLY A 101 0.41 25.00 0.62
CA GLY A 101 1.72 24.93 0.00
C GLY A 101 2.52 23.68 0.33
N VAL A 102 1.87 22.64 0.81
CA VAL A 102 2.53 21.39 1.17
C VAL A 102 2.92 20.61 -0.11
N GLU A 103 4.17 20.22 -0.18
CA GLU A 103 4.65 19.36 -1.27
C GLU A 103 4.42 17.90 -0.90
N MET A 104 3.57 17.23 -1.65
CA MET A 104 3.25 15.83 -1.42
C MET A 104 4.06 14.93 -2.38
N GLU A 105 4.70 13.89 -1.83
CA GLU A 105 5.40 12.90 -2.66
C GLU A 105 4.40 12.08 -3.47
N SER A 106 3.29 11.69 -2.85
CA SER A 106 2.20 11.00 -3.50
C SER A 106 0.89 11.25 -2.78
N ALA A 107 -0.21 11.08 -3.49
CA ALA A 107 -1.56 11.18 -2.92
C ALA A 107 -2.45 10.23 -3.71
N GLN A 108 -2.96 9.18 -3.07
CA GLN A 108 -3.77 8.16 -3.73
C GLN A 108 -4.63 7.41 -2.73
N LEU A 109 -5.69 6.78 -3.25
CA LEU A 109 -6.44 5.80 -2.47
C LEU A 109 -5.66 4.48 -2.48
N ALA A 110 -5.55 3.82 -1.34
CA ALA A 110 -4.79 2.59 -1.22
C ALA A 110 -5.46 1.63 -0.25
N PHE A 111 -5.10 0.35 -0.36
CA PHE A 111 -5.51 -0.66 0.61
C PHE A 111 -4.41 -0.78 1.66
N VAL A 112 -4.77 -0.53 2.92
CA VAL A 112 -3.84 -0.55 4.04
C VAL A 112 -4.19 -1.73 4.92
N PRO A 113 -3.24 -2.64 5.22
CA PRO A 113 -3.52 -3.79 6.07
C PRO A 113 -3.97 -3.38 7.47
N LYS A 114 -4.97 -4.06 7.99
CA LYS A 114 -5.41 -3.84 9.38
C LYS A 114 -4.38 -4.35 10.38
N ASN A 115 -3.70 -5.45 10.02
CA ASN A 115 -2.65 -6.05 10.82
C ASN A 115 -1.53 -6.51 9.89
N TYR A 116 -0.31 -6.54 10.39
CA TYR A 116 0.86 -7.00 9.66
C TYR A 116 1.31 -8.35 10.17
N ILE A 117 1.76 -9.20 9.25
CA ILE A 117 2.30 -10.52 9.58
C ILE A 117 3.82 -10.44 9.47
N ALA A 118 4.51 -10.73 10.58
CA ALA A 118 5.96 -10.76 10.59
C ALA A 118 6.44 -11.97 9.79
N VAL A 119 7.41 -11.77 8.91
CA VAL A 119 7.98 -12.83 8.07
C VAL A 119 9.48 -12.89 8.29
N ASP A 120 10.08 -14.07 8.08
CA ASP A 120 11.52 -14.20 8.12
C ASP A 120 12.15 -13.74 6.80
N LYS A 121 13.48 -13.69 6.76
CA LYS A 121 14.21 -13.22 5.58
C LYS A 121 13.91 -14.05 4.34
N GLU A 122 13.82 -15.37 4.47
CA GLU A 122 13.54 -16.27 3.36
C GLU A 122 12.14 -16.02 2.78
N ALA A 123 11.14 -15.88 3.65
CA ALA A 123 9.78 -15.58 3.22
C ALA A 123 9.69 -14.18 2.58
N ALA A 124 10.40 -13.20 3.15
CA ALA A 124 10.43 -11.84 2.60
C ALA A 124 11.02 -11.82 1.19
N GLU A 125 12.09 -12.55 0.95
CA GLU A 125 12.68 -12.65 -0.39
C GLU A 125 11.72 -13.25 -1.39
N LYS A 126 11.00 -14.30 -1.02
CA LYS A 126 9.99 -14.93 -1.88
C LYS A 126 8.85 -13.98 -2.21
N LEU A 127 8.38 -13.24 -1.20
CA LEU A 127 7.29 -12.27 -1.38
C LEU A 127 7.71 -11.11 -2.28
N ILE A 128 8.93 -10.63 -2.16
CA ILE A 128 9.44 -9.56 -3.02
C ILE A 128 9.54 -10.03 -4.46
N ARG A 129 10.02 -11.25 -4.69
CA ARG A 129 10.08 -11.82 -6.05
C ARG A 129 8.68 -11.96 -6.64
N PHE A 130 7.71 -12.37 -5.82
CA PHE A 130 6.32 -12.46 -6.24
C PHE A 130 5.77 -11.08 -6.60
N ASN A 131 6.03 -10.08 -5.78
CA ASN A 131 5.63 -8.71 -6.04
C ASN A 131 6.20 -8.21 -7.37
N ASP A 132 7.49 -8.42 -7.60
CA ASP A 132 8.14 -7.99 -8.84
C ASP A 132 7.50 -8.67 -10.06
N ALA A 133 7.20 -9.97 -9.95
CA ALA A 133 6.56 -10.71 -11.04
C ALA A 133 5.15 -10.19 -11.32
N LEU A 134 4.39 -9.84 -10.28
CA LEU A 134 3.05 -9.25 -10.44
C LEU A 134 3.13 -7.88 -11.08
N GLU A 135 4.06 -7.03 -10.64
CA GLU A 135 4.21 -5.69 -11.18
C GLU A 135 4.66 -5.67 -12.64
N ASP A 136 5.33 -6.74 -13.11
CA ASP A 136 5.72 -6.90 -14.50
C ASP A 136 4.53 -7.17 -15.44
N LEU A 137 3.38 -7.55 -14.91
CA LEU A 137 2.18 -7.73 -15.72
C LEU A 137 1.59 -6.36 -16.10
N ASP A 138 1.33 -6.15 -17.38
CA ASP A 138 0.85 -4.87 -17.89
C ASP A 138 -0.47 -4.42 -17.27
N ASP A 139 -1.34 -5.37 -16.96
CA ASP A 139 -2.67 -5.09 -16.45
C ASP A 139 -2.70 -4.86 -14.93
N VAL A 140 -1.59 -5.12 -14.22
CA VAL A 140 -1.50 -4.90 -12.78
C VAL A 140 -1.11 -3.45 -12.50
N GLN A 141 -1.94 -2.74 -11.74
CA GLN A 141 -1.70 -1.37 -11.35
C GLN A 141 -1.02 -1.24 -9.99
N ASN A 142 -1.53 -1.97 -9.00
CA ASN A 142 -1.01 -1.92 -7.63
C ASN A 142 -1.09 -3.29 -7.00
N VAL A 143 -0.14 -3.57 -6.12
CA VAL A 143 -0.09 -4.81 -5.32
C VAL A 143 0.06 -4.41 -3.86
N TYR A 144 -0.78 -4.98 -2.99
CA TYR A 144 -0.78 -4.71 -1.56
C TYR A 144 -0.57 -5.99 -0.78
N PHE A 145 0.34 -5.95 0.18
CA PHE A 145 0.67 -7.09 1.04
C PHE A 145 0.46 -6.71 2.50
N ASN A 146 0.17 -7.70 3.35
CA ASN A 146 0.08 -7.48 4.80
C ASN A 146 1.25 -8.07 5.58
N PHE A 147 2.43 -8.17 4.96
CA PHE A 147 3.62 -8.64 5.65
C PHE A 147 4.53 -7.49 6.08
N ASP A 148 5.33 -7.76 7.12
CA ASP A 148 6.29 -6.81 7.66
C ASP A 148 7.67 -7.41 7.50
N LEU A 149 8.63 -6.61 6.97
CA LEU A 149 9.98 -7.09 6.71
C LEU A 149 10.78 -7.22 8.01
N PRO A 150 11.68 -8.22 8.09
CA PRO A 150 12.60 -8.30 9.24
C PRO A 150 13.48 -7.04 9.32
N ASP A 151 13.84 -6.64 10.53
CA ASP A 151 14.68 -5.45 10.77
C ASP A 151 16.02 -5.53 10.06
N ASP A 152 16.57 -6.73 9.90
CA ASP A 152 17.86 -6.95 9.24
C ASP A 152 17.74 -7.23 7.74
N PHE A 153 16.55 -7.05 7.17
CA PHE A 153 16.32 -7.29 5.74
C PHE A 153 16.86 -6.13 4.90
N GLU A 154 17.77 -6.45 3.99
CA GLU A 154 18.31 -5.52 3.01
C GLU A 154 17.87 -5.97 1.62
N GLY A 155 16.80 -5.41 1.15
CA GLY A 155 16.26 -5.87 -0.07
C GLY A 155 16.08 -4.89 -1.15
#